data_905c8e5f3c648d3b121f0ae7694760b1
#
_entry.id   905c8e5f3c648d3b121f0ae7694760b1
#
_cell.length_a   1.000
_cell.length_b   1.000
_cell.length_c   1.000
_cell.angle_alpha   90.00
_cell.angle_beta   90.00
_cell.angle_gamma   90.00
#
_symmetry.space_group_name_H-M   'P 1'
#
loop_
_entity.id
_entity.type
_entity.pdbx_description
1 polymer ?
#
loop_
_entity_poly.entity_id
_entity_poly.type
_entity_poly.pdbx_seq_one_letter_code
_entity_poly.pdbx_strand_id
1 'polypeptide(L)'
;MNSSGLILKDNDPCVIKARNAENKLFSYYRSDPKTHYIAFGDFGYRIRVTEIGSGKPVIIVPGNTGDAFPLIPLMAQLTGRRIIAINRPGGGMSDGMDHRNIDFRKFAVQTVTSVLDALELDNVPIIAHSIGGHMSILTAIDRPERVSALVLLGVPGNLISTSPPMALRVLSIPVLNRLLYKLVIPKKPDKSLESLLFMGHSSETLLKLPEELADCYYYFQQLPNYKTSSLSLMQRINSLRGSRPDVMLHEEDLNCVKQPTMFLWGTNDPFGSVETGGKIASCFQQPEFHAIQNAGHLPWLDSPEKCGSLAMKFIEQC
;
A
#
# COMPACT_ATOMS: atom_id res chain seq x y z
N MET A 1 1.31 -16.34 22.38
CA MET A 1 0.81 -15.06 22.92
C MET A 1 -0.46 -14.72 22.19
N ASN A 2 -1.60 -14.72 22.88
CA ASN A 2 -2.91 -14.42 22.25
C ASN A 2 -2.98 -12.93 21.91
N SER A 3 -2.57 -12.53 20.70
CA SER A 3 -3.03 -11.29 20.12
C SER A 3 -4.45 -11.57 19.61
N SER A 4 -5.47 -11.21 20.40
CA SER A 4 -6.85 -11.27 19.98
C SER A 4 -7.05 -10.29 18.81
N GLY A 5 -6.82 -10.75 17.60
CA GLY A 5 -7.14 -10.01 16.39
C GLY A 5 -8.64 -9.76 16.35
N LEU A 6 -9.04 -8.62 15.86
CA LEU A 6 -10.44 -8.29 15.66
C LEU A 6 -10.91 -8.90 14.33
N ILE A 7 -11.66 -9.99 14.42
CA ILE A 7 -12.36 -10.56 13.25
C ILE A 7 -13.49 -9.60 12.86
N LEU A 8 -13.41 -9.07 11.65
CA LEU A 8 -14.47 -8.20 11.13
C LEU A 8 -15.71 -9.02 10.76
N LYS A 9 -16.86 -8.51 11.17
CA LYS A 9 -18.16 -9.12 10.87
C LYS A 9 -18.78 -8.45 9.66
N ASP A 10 -19.23 -9.25 8.70
CA ASP A 10 -19.84 -8.76 7.46
C ASP A 10 -21.09 -7.91 7.68
N ASN A 11 -21.80 -8.12 8.79
CA ASN A 11 -23.00 -7.38 9.18
C ASN A 11 -22.71 -6.14 10.05
N ASP A 12 -21.44 -5.82 10.32
CA ASP A 12 -21.08 -4.58 11.04
C ASP A 12 -21.46 -3.37 10.18
N PRO A 13 -22.19 -2.38 10.73
CA PRO A 13 -22.62 -1.20 9.97
C PRO A 13 -21.45 -0.42 9.34
N CYS A 14 -20.27 -0.38 9.98
CA CYS A 14 -19.10 0.29 9.43
C CYS A 14 -18.53 -0.50 8.25
N VAL A 15 -18.50 -1.83 8.31
CA VAL A 15 -18.08 -2.71 7.22
C VAL A 15 -19.01 -2.58 6.03
N ILE A 16 -20.34 -2.55 6.27
CA ILE A 16 -21.34 -2.35 5.20
C ILE A 16 -21.13 -1.01 4.51
N LYS A 17 -20.93 0.09 5.27
CA LYS A 17 -20.70 1.43 4.68
C LYS A 17 -19.41 1.50 3.87
N ALA A 18 -18.30 0.94 4.39
CA ALA A 18 -17.03 0.89 3.69
C ALA A 18 -17.13 0.08 2.38
N ARG A 19 -17.79 -1.08 2.43
CA ARG A 19 -18.03 -1.93 1.25
C ARG A 19 -18.89 -1.21 0.20
N ASN A 20 -19.93 -0.51 0.63
CA ASN A 20 -20.78 0.25 -0.30
C ASN A 20 -20.02 1.41 -0.96
N ALA A 21 -19.17 2.11 -0.21
CA ALA A 21 -18.32 3.16 -0.77
C ALA A 21 -17.32 2.59 -1.81
N GLU A 22 -16.67 1.48 -1.47
CA GLU A 22 -15.74 0.81 -2.39
C GLU A 22 -16.43 0.31 -3.66
N ASN A 23 -17.63 -0.28 -3.54
CA ASN A 23 -18.40 -0.73 -4.69
C ASN A 23 -18.80 0.42 -5.61
N LYS A 24 -19.16 1.59 -5.05
CA LYS A 24 -19.43 2.80 -5.84
C LYS A 24 -18.17 3.25 -6.57
N LEU A 25 -17.01 3.23 -5.92
CA LEU A 25 -15.74 3.60 -6.55
C LEU A 25 -15.38 2.65 -7.68
N PHE A 26 -15.54 1.34 -7.51
CA PHE A 26 -15.37 0.37 -8.59
C PHE A 26 -16.33 0.63 -9.75
N SER A 27 -17.61 0.94 -9.44
CA SER A 27 -18.62 1.27 -10.47
C SER A 27 -18.26 2.56 -11.22
N TYR A 28 -17.76 3.58 -10.54
CA TYR A 28 -17.25 4.80 -11.16
C TYR A 28 -16.17 4.51 -12.21
N TYR A 29 -15.23 3.59 -11.88
CA TYR A 29 -14.19 3.12 -12.80
C TYR A 29 -14.62 1.96 -13.71
N ARG A 30 -15.93 1.64 -13.78
CA ARG A 30 -16.50 0.57 -14.62
C ARG A 30 -15.83 -0.79 -14.44
N SER A 31 -15.43 -1.08 -13.21
CA SER A 31 -14.79 -2.33 -12.81
C SER A 31 -15.77 -3.22 -12.05
N ASP A 32 -15.71 -4.53 -12.27
CA ASP A 32 -16.53 -5.53 -11.59
C ASP A 32 -15.64 -6.35 -10.63
N PRO A 33 -15.62 -6.03 -9.32
CA PRO A 33 -14.74 -6.68 -8.37
C PRO A 33 -15.31 -8.02 -7.90
N LYS A 34 -14.43 -9.03 -7.84
CA LYS A 34 -14.65 -10.27 -7.11
C LYS A 34 -13.83 -10.26 -5.84
N THR A 35 -14.47 -10.54 -4.71
CA THR A 35 -13.82 -10.46 -3.40
C THR A 35 -13.87 -11.80 -2.68
N HIS A 36 -12.77 -12.19 -2.07
CA HIS A 36 -12.69 -13.38 -1.22
C HIS A 36 -11.69 -13.17 -0.07
N TYR A 37 -11.70 -14.11 0.88
CA TYR A 37 -10.79 -14.09 2.02
C TYR A 37 -9.86 -15.29 1.98
N ILE A 38 -8.59 -15.01 2.24
CA ILE A 38 -7.51 -16.00 2.28
C ILE A 38 -6.98 -16.10 3.72
N ALA A 39 -6.68 -17.30 4.18
CA ALA A 39 -6.03 -17.49 5.48
C ALA A 39 -4.62 -16.88 5.47
N PHE A 40 -4.28 -16.15 6.53
CA PHE A 40 -2.97 -15.54 6.68
C PHE A 40 -2.08 -16.40 7.57
N GLY A 41 -1.27 -17.23 6.92
CA GLY A 41 -0.31 -18.11 7.60
C GLY A 41 -0.93 -18.87 8.80
N ASP A 42 -0.13 -19.07 9.83
CA ASP A 42 -0.55 -19.74 11.08
C ASP A 42 -1.22 -18.80 12.10
N PHE A 43 -1.49 -17.55 11.71
CA PHE A 43 -1.95 -16.50 12.63
C PHE A 43 -3.46 -16.50 12.90
N GLY A 44 -4.24 -17.30 12.16
CA GLY A 44 -5.71 -17.37 12.30
C GLY A 44 -6.44 -16.10 11.84
N TYR A 45 -5.79 -15.23 11.06
CA TYR A 45 -6.37 -14.04 10.44
C TYR A 45 -6.73 -14.30 8.98
N ARG A 46 -7.63 -13.48 8.44
CA ARG A 46 -8.00 -13.51 7.02
C ARG A 46 -7.51 -12.25 6.32
N ILE A 47 -6.91 -12.44 5.15
CA ILE A 47 -6.61 -11.38 4.20
C ILE A 47 -7.77 -11.28 3.22
N ARG A 48 -8.34 -10.09 3.07
CA ARG A 48 -9.28 -9.81 1.98
C ARG A 48 -8.51 -9.56 0.70
N VAL A 49 -8.93 -10.22 -0.36
CA VAL A 49 -8.39 -10.04 -1.71
C VAL A 49 -9.51 -9.59 -2.63
N THR A 50 -9.23 -8.60 -3.47
CA THR A 50 -10.16 -8.11 -4.49
C THR A 50 -9.53 -8.30 -5.85
N GLU A 51 -10.26 -8.98 -6.75
CA GLU A 51 -9.82 -9.24 -8.13
C GLU A 51 -10.68 -8.47 -9.11
N ILE A 52 -10.04 -7.88 -10.14
CA ILE A 52 -10.71 -7.29 -11.30
C ILE A 52 -10.02 -7.71 -12.59
N GLY A 53 -10.77 -7.69 -13.67
CA GLY A 53 -10.24 -8.00 -15.01
C GLY A 53 -9.94 -9.49 -15.22
N SER A 54 -9.21 -9.77 -16.29
CA SER A 54 -8.82 -11.13 -16.70
C SER A 54 -7.51 -11.08 -17.48
N GLY A 55 -6.83 -12.23 -17.62
CA GLY A 55 -5.54 -12.35 -18.32
C GLY A 55 -4.40 -12.70 -17.35
N LYS A 56 -3.17 -12.32 -17.70
CA LYS A 56 -2.00 -12.61 -16.86
C LYS A 56 -2.11 -11.89 -15.49
N PRO A 57 -1.80 -12.56 -14.37
CA PRO A 57 -1.96 -12.00 -13.04
C PRO A 57 -0.96 -10.87 -12.76
N VAL A 58 -1.41 -9.89 -11.94
CA VAL A 58 -0.59 -8.83 -11.33
C VAL A 58 -1.04 -8.66 -9.89
N ILE A 59 -0.12 -8.67 -8.96
CA ILE A 59 -0.39 -8.42 -7.54
C ILE A 59 -0.29 -6.93 -7.25
N ILE A 60 -1.27 -6.39 -6.52
CA ILE A 60 -1.25 -5.02 -5.98
C ILE A 60 -1.06 -5.07 -4.46
N VAL A 61 0.02 -4.44 -3.97
CA VAL A 61 0.31 -4.36 -2.53
C VAL A 61 0.19 -2.90 -2.05
N PRO A 62 -0.80 -2.57 -1.21
CA PRO A 62 -1.07 -1.20 -0.78
C PRO A 62 -0.06 -0.69 0.25
N GLY A 63 -0.06 0.64 0.41
CA GLY A 63 0.72 1.35 1.40
C GLY A 63 0.24 1.20 2.84
N ASN A 64 0.52 2.22 3.66
CA ASN A 64 0.27 2.18 5.11
C ASN A 64 -1.21 2.03 5.50
N THR A 65 -2.13 2.58 4.74
CA THR A 65 -3.57 2.39 5.00
C THR A 65 -3.94 0.90 5.00
N GLY A 66 -3.20 0.09 4.26
CA GLY A 66 -3.42 -1.35 4.12
C GLY A 66 -4.58 -1.70 3.20
N ASP A 67 -5.18 -0.69 2.57
CA ASP A 67 -6.37 -0.81 1.74
C ASP A 67 -6.03 -0.75 0.27
N ALA A 68 -6.71 -1.53 -0.55
CA ALA A 68 -6.55 -1.51 -2.00
C ALA A 68 -7.29 -0.34 -2.68
N PHE A 69 -8.31 0.25 -2.03
CA PHE A 69 -9.16 1.27 -2.65
C PHE A 69 -8.39 2.49 -3.19
N PRO A 70 -7.30 3.01 -2.57
CA PRO A 70 -6.57 4.14 -3.14
C PRO A 70 -5.92 3.84 -4.49
N LEU A 71 -5.71 2.54 -4.79
CA LEU A 71 -5.10 2.07 -6.02
C LEU A 71 -6.13 1.78 -7.13
N ILE A 72 -7.44 1.83 -6.86
CA ILE A 72 -8.49 1.59 -7.87
C ILE A 72 -8.34 2.49 -9.11
N PRO A 73 -8.00 3.81 -8.99
CA PRO A 73 -7.74 4.66 -10.15
C PRO A 73 -6.60 4.13 -11.05
N LEU A 74 -5.55 3.57 -10.46
CA LEU A 74 -4.47 2.93 -11.20
C LEU A 74 -4.91 1.56 -11.78
N MET A 75 -5.59 0.74 -10.96
CA MET A 75 -6.06 -0.58 -11.37
C MET A 75 -6.93 -0.50 -12.63
N ALA A 76 -7.73 0.53 -12.77
CA ALA A 76 -8.55 0.79 -13.95
C ALA A 76 -7.74 1.06 -15.24
N GLN A 77 -6.46 1.41 -15.13
CA GLN A 77 -5.55 1.62 -16.25
C GLN A 77 -4.85 0.32 -16.71
N LEU A 78 -4.86 -0.74 -15.88
CA LEU A 78 -4.14 -1.99 -16.13
C LEU A 78 -5.01 -2.97 -16.94
N THR A 79 -5.42 -2.56 -18.12
CA THR A 79 -6.35 -3.33 -18.98
C THR A 79 -5.73 -4.64 -19.48
N GLY A 80 -6.55 -5.71 -19.63
CA GLY A 80 -6.07 -7.00 -20.09
C GLY A 80 -5.27 -7.82 -19.07
N ARG A 81 -5.27 -7.40 -17.80
CA ARG A 81 -4.64 -8.12 -16.69
C ARG A 81 -5.68 -8.63 -15.69
N ARG A 82 -5.41 -9.76 -15.06
CA ARG A 82 -6.08 -10.20 -13.83
C ARG A 82 -5.38 -9.51 -12.67
N ILE A 83 -5.99 -8.47 -12.13
CA ILE A 83 -5.43 -7.65 -11.06
C ILE A 83 -5.92 -8.19 -9.73
N ILE A 84 -4.99 -8.49 -8.83
CA ILE A 84 -5.23 -9.10 -7.54
C ILE A 84 -4.74 -8.14 -6.47
N ALA A 85 -5.66 -7.40 -5.86
CA ALA A 85 -5.33 -6.39 -4.87
C ALA A 85 -5.51 -6.94 -3.45
N ILE A 86 -4.44 -6.85 -2.66
CA ILE A 86 -4.39 -7.35 -1.28
C ILE A 86 -4.84 -6.23 -0.33
N ASN A 87 -5.79 -6.50 0.55
CA ASN A 87 -5.93 -5.70 1.76
C ASN A 87 -5.01 -6.31 2.81
N ARG A 88 -3.93 -5.61 3.16
CA ARG A 88 -2.92 -6.14 4.09
C ARG A 88 -3.55 -6.58 5.43
N PRO A 89 -3.02 -7.62 6.12
CA PRO A 89 -3.49 -7.97 7.46
C PRO A 89 -3.52 -6.75 8.38
N GLY A 90 -4.66 -6.50 9.01
CA GLY A 90 -4.94 -5.29 9.77
C GLY A 90 -5.36 -4.07 8.95
N GLY A 91 -5.32 -4.13 7.62
CA GLY A 91 -5.77 -3.05 6.73
C GLY A 91 -7.13 -3.33 6.09
N GLY A 92 -7.85 -2.29 5.75
CA GLY A 92 -9.12 -2.37 5.09
C GLY A 92 -10.11 -3.32 5.75
N MET A 93 -10.76 -4.12 4.93
CA MET A 93 -11.70 -5.13 5.39
C MET A 93 -11.05 -6.51 5.67
N SER A 94 -9.71 -6.59 5.77
CA SER A 94 -9.02 -7.74 6.38
C SER A 94 -9.21 -7.75 7.90
N ASP A 95 -9.02 -8.91 8.53
CA ASP A 95 -9.09 -9.01 9.98
C ASP A 95 -8.06 -8.10 10.66
N GLY A 96 -8.43 -7.49 11.78
CA GLY A 96 -7.60 -6.56 12.52
C GLY A 96 -6.39 -7.23 13.16
N MET A 97 -5.26 -6.55 13.17
CA MET A 97 -4.00 -7.07 13.70
C MET A 97 -3.25 -6.02 14.53
N ASP A 98 -2.65 -6.44 15.63
CA ASP A 98 -1.69 -5.65 16.39
C ASP A 98 -0.26 -5.97 15.90
N HIS A 99 0.39 -4.99 15.27
CA HIS A 99 1.69 -5.18 14.65
C HIS A 99 2.89 -4.91 15.58
N ARG A 100 2.67 -4.47 16.83
CA ARG A 100 3.77 -4.00 17.70
C ARG A 100 4.88 -5.03 17.95
N ASN A 101 4.50 -6.29 18.07
CA ASN A 101 5.42 -7.38 18.45
C ASN A 101 5.62 -8.42 17.35
N ILE A 102 5.38 -8.05 16.08
CA ILE A 102 5.62 -8.94 14.95
C ILE A 102 7.09 -8.92 14.52
N ASP A 103 7.57 -10.03 13.98
CA ASP A 103 8.71 -10.02 13.06
C ASP A 103 8.24 -9.39 11.74
N PHE A 104 8.72 -8.18 11.46
CA PHE A 104 8.23 -7.42 10.31
C PHE A 104 8.62 -8.07 8.98
N ARG A 105 9.83 -8.63 8.86
CA ARG A 105 10.28 -9.31 7.64
C ARG A 105 9.41 -10.53 7.34
N LYS A 106 9.23 -11.40 8.34
CA LYS A 106 8.33 -12.56 8.23
C LYS A 106 6.90 -12.15 7.85
N PHE A 107 6.36 -11.15 8.53
CA PHE A 107 5.04 -10.60 8.25
C PHE A 107 4.91 -10.08 6.80
N ALA A 108 5.90 -9.32 6.34
CA ALA A 108 5.93 -8.75 5.01
C ALA A 108 5.89 -9.83 3.93
N VAL A 109 6.80 -10.80 4.02
CA VAL A 109 6.91 -11.91 3.06
C VAL A 109 5.65 -12.78 3.08
N GLN A 110 5.16 -13.16 4.27
CA GLN A 110 3.94 -13.98 4.38
C GLN A 110 2.69 -13.27 3.88
N THR A 111 2.59 -11.94 3.99
CA THR A 111 1.44 -11.19 3.45
C THR A 111 1.30 -11.42 1.94
N VAL A 112 2.39 -11.42 1.21
CA VAL A 112 2.37 -11.64 -0.24
C VAL A 112 2.27 -13.13 -0.56
N THR A 113 3.12 -13.96 0.03
CA THR A 113 3.20 -15.38 -0.32
C THR A 113 1.93 -16.16 0.04
N SER A 114 1.24 -15.83 1.15
CA SER A 114 -0.04 -16.48 1.49
C SER A 114 -1.10 -16.26 0.39
N VAL A 115 -1.09 -15.11 -0.27
CA VAL A 115 -2.01 -14.84 -1.39
C VAL A 115 -1.58 -15.60 -2.64
N LEU A 116 -0.27 -15.61 -2.94
CA LEU A 116 0.27 -16.37 -4.06
C LEU A 116 -0.03 -17.87 -3.92
N ASP A 117 0.19 -18.43 -2.74
CA ASP A 117 -0.05 -19.85 -2.46
C ASP A 117 -1.54 -20.21 -2.59
N ALA A 118 -2.41 -19.41 -1.99
CA ALA A 118 -3.85 -19.66 -2.02
C ALA A 118 -4.47 -19.53 -3.43
N LEU A 119 -3.85 -18.76 -4.32
CA LEU A 119 -4.29 -18.58 -5.71
C LEU A 119 -3.47 -19.40 -6.72
N GLU A 120 -2.58 -20.26 -6.23
CA GLU A 120 -1.70 -21.11 -7.05
C GLU A 120 -0.91 -20.30 -8.09
N LEU A 121 -0.36 -19.14 -7.64
CA LEU A 121 0.44 -18.24 -8.48
C LEU A 121 1.93 -18.40 -8.15
N ASP A 122 2.76 -18.60 -9.14
CA ASP A 122 4.19 -18.76 -8.94
C ASP A 122 4.96 -17.45 -9.15
N ASN A 123 5.32 -17.13 -10.35
CA ASN A 123 6.18 -16.01 -10.69
C ASN A 123 5.36 -14.87 -11.31
N VAL A 124 5.04 -13.84 -10.52
CA VAL A 124 4.13 -12.77 -10.91
C VAL A 124 4.73 -11.38 -10.70
N PRO A 125 4.39 -10.39 -11.53
CA PRO A 125 4.78 -9.00 -11.27
C PRO A 125 3.96 -8.43 -10.10
N ILE A 126 4.63 -7.58 -9.30
CA ILE A 126 4.03 -6.90 -8.16
C ILE A 126 4.08 -5.40 -8.40
N ILE A 127 2.94 -4.72 -8.30
CA ILE A 127 2.83 -3.27 -8.25
C ILE A 127 2.54 -2.89 -6.80
N ALA A 128 3.42 -2.10 -6.19
CA ALA A 128 3.35 -1.87 -4.76
C ALA A 128 3.59 -0.41 -4.37
N HIS A 129 2.86 0.06 -3.38
CA HIS A 129 2.93 1.44 -2.91
C HIS A 129 3.57 1.53 -1.53
N SER A 130 4.51 2.48 -1.34
CA SER A 130 5.02 2.90 -0.02
C SER A 130 5.52 1.70 0.82
N ILE A 131 4.99 1.46 2.02
CA ILE A 131 5.36 0.30 2.85
C ILE A 131 5.03 -1.04 2.17
N GLY A 132 4.04 -1.06 1.27
CA GLY A 132 3.79 -2.22 0.39
C GLY A 132 4.97 -2.47 -0.55
N GLY A 133 5.62 -1.42 -1.05
CA GLY A 133 6.86 -1.51 -1.82
C GLY A 133 7.99 -2.15 -1.01
N HIS A 134 8.17 -1.73 0.25
CA HIS A 134 9.11 -2.36 1.17
C HIS A 134 8.83 -3.86 1.37
N MET A 135 7.56 -4.21 1.62
CA MET A 135 7.15 -5.61 1.79
C MET A 135 7.42 -6.44 0.53
N SER A 136 7.20 -5.86 -0.65
CA SER A 136 7.45 -6.49 -1.94
C SER A 136 8.94 -6.66 -2.23
N ILE A 137 9.78 -5.70 -1.83
CA ILE A 137 11.25 -5.81 -1.88
C ILE A 137 11.71 -6.99 -1.00
N LEU A 138 11.24 -7.09 0.25
CA LEU A 138 11.56 -8.22 1.12
C LEU A 138 11.10 -9.56 0.53
N THR A 139 9.94 -9.58 -0.11
CA THR A 139 9.46 -10.79 -0.80
C THR A 139 10.36 -11.16 -1.97
N ALA A 140 10.80 -10.20 -2.78
CA ALA A 140 11.71 -10.43 -3.89
C ALA A 140 13.10 -10.92 -3.45
N ILE A 141 13.56 -10.50 -2.26
CA ILE A 141 14.81 -10.98 -1.66
C ILE A 141 14.68 -12.41 -1.14
N ASP A 142 13.62 -12.69 -0.35
CA ASP A 142 13.46 -13.95 0.38
C ASP A 142 12.83 -15.06 -0.46
N ARG A 143 12.08 -14.70 -1.51
CA ARG A 143 11.36 -15.58 -2.43
C ARG A 143 11.52 -15.12 -3.88
N PRO A 144 12.76 -15.03 -4.38
CA PRO A 144 13.04 -14.47 -5.70
C PRO A 144 12.30 -15.20 -6.84
N GLU A 145 12.01 -16.47 -6.66
CA GLU A 145 11.26 -17.29 -7.62
C GLU A 145 9.79 -16.94 -7.73
N ARG A 146 9.23 -16.20 -6.76
CA ARG A 146 7.80 -15.84 -6.71
C ARG A 146 7.49 -14.47 -7.34
N VAL A 147 8.53 -13.69 -7.65
CA VAL A 147 8.39 -12.31 -8.13
C VAL A 147 9.10 -12.14 -9.46
N SER A 148 8.37 -11.86 -10.55
CA SER A 148 8.96 -11.65 -11.87
C SER A 148 9.49 -10.23 -12.06
N ALA A 149 8.81 -9.23 -11.52
CA ALA A 149 9.16 -7.81 -11.62
C ALA A 149 8.54 -7.00 -10.48
N LEU A 150 9.11 -5.85 -10.16
CA LEU A 150 8.57 -4.90 -9.19
C LEU A 150 8.26 -3.55 -9.87
N VAL A 151 7.07 -3.01 -9.61
CA VAL A 151 6.73 -1.61 -9.89
C VAL A 151 6.46 -0.91 -8.57
N LEU A 152 7.36 -0.01 -8.18
CA LEU A 152 7.33 0.68 -6.89
C LEU A 152 6.77 2.09 -7.07
N LEU A 153 5.61 2.35 -6.46
CA LEU A 153 4.85 3.59 -6.56
C LEU A 153 5.10 4.47 -5.35
N GLY A 154 5.51 5.73 -5.57
CA GLY A 154 5.94 6.62 -4.51
C GLY A 154 7.21 6.11 -3.81
N VAL A 155 7.63 6.77 -2.75
CA VAL A 155 8.80 6.34 -1.97
C VAL A 155 8.47 5.05 -1.23
N PRO A 156 9.16 3.91 -1.47
CA PRO A 156 9.02 2.74 -0.63
C PRO A 156 9.37 3.10 0.82
N GLY A 157 8.58 2.59 1.76
CA GLY A 157 8.80 2.91 3.18
C GLY A 157 10.12 2.34 3.72
N ASN A 158 10.74 3.06 4.65
CA ASN A 158 11.86 2.57 5.46
C ASN A 158 13.08 2.08 4.66
N LEU A 159 13.42 2.78 3.57
CA LEU A 159 14.67 2.58 2.84
C LEU A 159 15.74 3.55 3.32
N ILE A 160 17.01 3.18 3.09
CA ILE A 160 18.15 4.08 3.32
C ILE A 160 17.93 5.45 2.67
N SER A 161 18.36 6.51 3.35
CA SER A 161 18.23 7.91 2.90
C SER A 161 16.79 8.43 2.79
N THR A 162 15.76 7.62 3.08
CA THR A 162 14.38 8.10 3.20
C THR A 162 14.01 8.37 4.65
N SER A 163 13.04 9.22 4.86
CA SER A 163 12.58 9.52 6.20
C SER A 163 11.08 9.82 6.23
N PRO A 164 10.33 9.17 7.13
CA PRO A 164 8.93 9.49 7.31
C PRO A 164 8.79 10.95 7.75
N PRO A 165 7.81 11.71 7.23
CA PRO A 165 7.50 13.06 7.68
C PRO A 165 7.30 13.13 9.20
N MET A 166 7.62 14.27 9.82
CA MET A 166 7.57 14.45 11.28
C MET A 166 6.22 14.06 11.89
N ALA A 167 5.11 14.36 11.19
CA ALA A 167 3.77 13.98 11.63
C ALA A 167 3.61 12.45 11.83
N LEU A 168 4.16 11.64 10.91
CA LEU A 168 4.14 10.17 11.05
C LEU A 168 5.06 9.66 12.15
N ARG A 169 6.21 10.35 12.39
CA ARG A 169 7.10 10.01 13.51
C ARG A 169 6.40 10.26 14.84
N VAL A 170 5.68 11.35 14.98
CA VAL A 170 4.90 11.65 16.18
C VAL A 170 3.78 10.63 16.39
N LEU A 171 3.13 10.17 15.33
CA LEU A 171 2.14 9.10 15.40
C LEU A 171 2.73 7.73 15.79
N SER A 172 4.06 7.56 15.80
CA SER A 172 4.68 6.34 16.33
C SER A 172 4.80 6.32 17.87
N ILE A 173 4.56 7.46 18.56
CA ILE A 173 4.67 7.57 20.02
C ILE A 173 3.41 6.99 20.66
N PRO A 174 3.52 5.92 21.50
CA PRO A 174 2.39 5.38 22.25
C PRO A 174 1.70 6.45 23.10
N VAL A 175 0.39 6.32 23.31
CA VAL A 175 -0.49 7.26 24.02
C VAL A 175 -0.72 8.56 23.25
N LEU A 176 0.33 9.29 22.86
CA LEU A 176 0.21 10.53 22.08
C LEU A 176 -0.50 10.28 20.74
N ASN A 177 -0.17 9.19 20.07
CA ASN A 177 -0.81 8.81 18.80
C ASN A 177 -2.32 8.60 18.94
N ARG A 178 -2.79 8.02 20.06
CA ARG A 178 -4.25 7.81 20.29
C ARG A 178 -5.00 9.12 20.44
N LEU A 179 -4.34 10.13 21.03
CA LEU A 179 -4.91 11.46 21.21
C LEU A 179 -4.93 12.22 19.87
N LEU A 180 -3.79 12.28 19.21
CA LEU A 180 -3.65 12.95 17.91
C LEU A 180 -4.53 12.33 16.82
N TYR A 181 -4.65 11.00 16.81
CA TYR A 181 -5.52 10.30 15.86
C TYR A 181 -6.95 10.83 15.88
N LYS A 182 -7.52 11.15 17.05
CA LYS A 182 -8.87 11.74 17.16
C LYS A 182 -8.97 13.14 16.53
N LEU A 183 -7.85 13.86 16.42
CA LEU A 183 -7.80 15.19 15.81
C LEU A 183 -7.60 15.14 14.29
N VAL A 184 -6.93 14.10 13.80
CA VAL A 184 -6.56 13.99 12.37
C VAL A 184 -7.63 13.26 11.55
N ILE A 185 -8.47 12.43 12.18
CA ILE A 185 -9.54 11.72 11.47
C ILE A 185 -10.56 12.75 10.93
N PRO A 186 -10.85 12.68 9.62
CA PRO A 186 -11.88 13.53 9.03
C PRO A 186 -13.24 13.22 9.64
N LYS A 187 -14.01 14.27 9.92
CA LYS A 187 -15.36 14.16 10.51
C LYS A 187 -16.44 14.03 9.44
N LYS A 188 -16.08 14.28 8.18
CA LYS A 188 -16.99 14.25 7.03
C LYS A 188 -16.27 13.74 5.79
N PRO A 189 -16.96 13.11 4.83
CA PRO A 189 -16.34 12.60 3.59
C PRO A 189 -15.64 13.69 2.79
N ASP A 190 -16.24 14.87 2.62
CA ASP A 190 -15.71 16.00 1.85
C ASP A 190 -14.34 16.49 2.37
N LYS A 191 -13.99 16.20 3.63
CA LYS A 191 -12.72 16.55 4.25
C LYS A 191 -11.69 15.41 4.26
N SER A 192 -12.07 14.23 3.81
CA SER A 192 -11.21 13.04 3.94
C SER A 192 -10.00 13.06 3.01
N LEU A 193 -10.09 13.74 1.86
CA LEU A 193 -8.99 13.88 0.91
C LEU A 193 -7.97 14.96 1.32
N GLU A 194 -8.28 15.85 2.27
CA GLU A 194 -7.33 16.90 2.71
C GLU A 194 -6.01 16.33 3.25
N SER A 195 -6.03 15.08 3.76
CA SER A 195 -4.82 14.39 4.17
C SER A 195 -3.82 14.16 3.04
N LEU A 196 -4.27 14.14 1.78
CA LEU A 196 -3.43 14.00 0.60
C LEU A 196 -2.56 15.24 0.34
N LEU A 197 -2.96 16.43 0.82
CA LEU A 197 -2.12 17.63 0.77
C LEU A 197 -0.81 17.43 1.53
N PHE A 198 -0.85 16.74 2.68
CA PHE A 198 0.34 16.38 3.45
C PHE A 198 1.19 15.30 2.77
N MET A 199 0.63 14.63 1.76
CA MET A 199 1.33 13.64 0.94
C MET A 199 1.86 14.24 -0.37
N GLY A 200 1.89 15.59 -0.48
CA GLY A 200 2.48 16.32 -1.61
C GLY A 200 1.57 16.51 -2.81
N HIS A 201 0.27 16.16 -2.70
CA HIS A 201 -0.71 16.41 -3.75
C HIS A 201 -1.19 17.86 -3.74
N SER A 202 -1.58 18.39 -4.90
CA SER A 202 -2.11 19.74 -5.04
C SER A 202 -3.62 19.79 -4.75
N SER A 203 -4.13 20.97 -4.38
CA SER A 203 -5.58 21.19 -4.28
C SER A 203 -6.29 20.97 -5.62
N GLU A 204 -5.61 21.26 -6.74
CA GLU A 204 -6.14 20.99 -8.08
C GLU A 204 -6.33 19.50 -8.34
N THR A 205 -5.37 18.66 -7.89
CA THR A 205 -5.51 17.20 -7.94
C THR A 205 -6.73 16.75 -7.14
N LEU A 206 -6.89 17.24 -5.91
CA LEU A 206 -8.00 16.84 -5.04
C LEU A 206 -9.37 17.15 -5.67
N LEU A 207 -9.50 18.28 -6.36
CA LEU A 207 -10.74 18.68 -7.04
C LEU A 207 -11.12 17.78 -8.23
N LYS A 208 -10.16 17.05 -8.80
CA LYS A 208 -10.38 16.13 -9.92
C LYS A 208 -10.71 14.70 -9.46
N LEU A 209 -10.45 14.38 -8.18
CA LEU A 209 -10.74 13.06 -7.65
C LEU A 209 -12.25 12.87 -7.45
N PRO A 210 -12.79 11.68 -7.74
CA PRO A 210 -14.21 11.40 -7.58
C PRO A 210 -14.62 11.41 -6.10
N GLU A 211 -15.86 11.81 -5.83
CA GLU A 211 -16.40 11.83 -4.46
C GLU A 211 -16.45 10.44 -3.83
N GLU A 212 -16.60 9.40 -4.65
CA GLU A 212 -16.56 8.00 -4.22
C GLU A 212 -15.22 7.64 -3.57
N LEU A 213 -14.12 8.25 -4.02
CA LEU A 213 -12.81 8.08 -3.38
C LEU A 213 -12.77 8.75 -2.01
N ALA A 214 -13.37 9.95 -1.88
CA ALA A 214 -13.50 10.63 -0.59
C ALA A 214 -14.35 9.82 0.40
N ASP A 215 -15.44 9.22 -0.08
CA ASP A 215 -16.27 8.29 0.70
C ASP A 215 -15.46 7.09 1.20
N CYS A 216 -14.64 6.48 0.33
CA CYS A 216 -13.76 5.38 0.74
C CYS A 216 -12.78 5.81 1.83
N TYR A 217 -12.06 6.93 1.65
CA TYR A 217 -11.15 7.46 2.67
C TYR A 217 -11.86 7.71 4.00
N TYR A 218 -13.09 8.18 3.98
CA TYR A 218 -13.88 8.42 5.19
C TYR A 218 -14.35 7.12 5.85
N TYR A 219 -15.05 6.23 5.12
CA TYR A 219 -15.68 5.05 5.71
C TYR A 219 -14.67 3.97 6.11
N PHE A 220 -13.57 3.81 5.39
CA PHE A 220 -12.52 2.86 5.78
C PHE A 220 -11.84 3.24 7.10
N GLN A 221 -11.68 4.53 7.38
CA GLN A 221 -11.15 5.01 8.67
C GLN A 221 -12.11 4.77 9.85
N GLN A 222 -13.39 4.49 9.58
CA GLN A 222 -14.39 4.13 10.60
C GLN A 222 -14.42 2.63 10.91
N LEU A 223 -13.69 1.82 10.16
CA LEU A 223 -13.64 0.37 10.41
C LEU A 223 -13.11 0.07 11.83
N PRO A 224 -13.69 -0.92 12.54
CA PRO A 224 -13.32 -1.23 13.93
C PRO A 224 -11.84 -1.57 14.13
N ASN A 225 -11.21 -2.20 13.14
CA ASN A 225 -9.80 -2.58 13.14
C ASN A 225 -8.85 -1.44 12.80
N TYR A 226 -9.29 -0.44 12.05
CA TYR A 226 -8.43 0.54 11.39
C TYR A 226 -7.49 1.26 12.36
N LYS A 227 -8.02 1.84 13.45
CA LYS A 227 -7.24 2.60 14.40
C LYS A 227 -6.12 1.77 15.03
N THR A 228 -6.47 0.60 15.57
CA THR A 228 -5.50 -0.24 16.30
C THR A 228 -4.42 -0.75 15.35
N SER A 229 -4.82 -1.24 14.19
CA SER A 229 -3.90 -1.81 13.21
C SER A 229 -2.98 -0.75 12.60
N SER A 230 -3.51 0.41 12.19
CA SER A 230 -2.71 1.48 11.60
C SER A 230 -1.71 2.06 12.61
N LEU A 231 -2.14 2.36 13.84
CA LEU A 231 -1.26 2.92 14.86
C LEU A 231 -0.21 1.91 15.33
N SER A 232 -0.56 0.62 15.45
CA SER A 232 0.40 -0.41 15.84
C SER A 232 1.46 -0.64 14.76
N LEU A 233 1.09 -0.56 13.48
CA LEU A 233 2.06 -0.64 12.39
C LEU A 233 3.00 0.56 12.42
N MET A 234 2.48 1.80 12.59
CA MET A 234 3.32 2.98 12.72
C MET A 234 4.35 2.85 13.85
N GLN A 235 3.92 2.31 15.00
CA GLN A 235 4.83 2.05 16.13
C GLN A 235 5.85 0.96 15.81
N ARG A 236 5.49 -0.02 14.96
CA ARG A 236 6.37 -1.14 14.60
C ARG A 236 7.46 -0.74 13.63
N ILE A 237 7.15 0.14 12.68
CA ILE A 237 8.10 0.50 11.61
C ILE A 237 8.84 1.82 11.85
N ASN A 238 8.28 2.72 12.67
CA ASN A 238 8.84 4.05 12.93
C ASN A 238 9.08 4.31 14.42
N SER A 239 9.91 5.31 14.67
CA SER A 239 10.16 5.94 15.95
C SER A 239 10.21 7.47 15.77
N LEU A 240 10.31 8.23 16.86
CA LEU A 240 10.51 9.69 16.78
C LEU A 240 11.79 10.06 16.01
N ARG A 241 12.81 9.18 16.01
CA ARG A 241 14.08 9.41 15.31
C ARG A 241 14.02 9.04 13.80
N GLY A 242 12.91 8.48 13.32
CA GLY A 242 12.75 8.00 11.94
C GLY A 242 12.39 6.53 11.88
N SER A 243 12.80 5.86 10.82
CA SER A 243 12.62 4.41 10.66
C SER A 243 13.29 3.62 11.79
N ARG A 244 12.67 2.50 12.21
CA ARG A 244 13.34 1.60 13.16
C ARG A 244 14.48 0.86 12.46
N PRO A 245 15.66 0.71 13.12
CA PRO A 245 16.83 0.08 12.50
C PRO A 245 16.60 -1.36 12.01
N ASP A 246 15.78 -2.13 12.74
CA ASP A 246 15.45 -3.53 12.40
C ASP A 246 14.41 -3.67 11.27
N VAL A 247 13.91 -2.55 10.76
CA VAL A 247 13.00 -2.50 9.60
C VAL A 247 13.65 -1.83 8.40
N MET A 248 14.68 -1.00 8.63
CA MET A 248 15.33 -0.26 7.55
C MET A 248 16.06 -1.21 6.62
N LEU A 249 15.84 -1.04 5.29
CA LEU A 249 16.63 -1.69 4.25
C LEU A 249 17.81 -0.80 3.85
N HIS A 250 18.98 -1.40 3.84
CA HIS A 250 20.24 -0.77 3.46
C HIS A 250 20.62 -1.12 2.02
N GLU A 251 21.71 -0.54 1.53
CA GLU A 251 22.18 -0.73 0.16
C GLU A 251 22.46 -2.21 -0.15
N GLU A 252 23.03 -2.92 0.82
CA GLU A 252 23.31 -4.35 0.70
C GLU A 252 22.04 -5.19 0.47
N ASP A 253 20.95 -4.84 1.17
CA ASP A 253 19.65 -5.50 0.98
C ASP A 253 19.10 -5.22 -0.43
N LEU A 254 19.11 -3.94 -0.85
CA LEU A 254 18.59 -3.52 -2.14
C LEU A 254 19.34 -4.16 -3.32
N ASN A 255 20.65 -4.34 -3.18
CA ASN A 255 21.48 -5.01 -4.17
C ASN A 255 21.20 -6.52 -4.29
N CYS A 256 20.50 -7.12 -3.33
CA CYS A 256 20.03 -8.52 -3.42
C CYS A 256 18.81 -8.69 -4.33
N VAL A 257 18.12 -7.62 -4.70
CA VAL A 257 16.95 -7.68 -5.61
C VAL A 257 17.42 -7.91 -7.04
N LYS A 258 17.11 -9.10 -7.57
CA LYS A 258 17.52 -9.52 -8.93
C LYS A 258 16.48 -9.19 -9.99
N GLN A 259 15.25 -8.96 -9.58
CA GLN A 259 14.12 -8.70 -10.46
C GLN A 259 14.25 -7.31 -11.12
N PRO A 260 13.83 -7.17 -12.39
CA PRO A 260 13.59 -5.87 -12.98
C PRO A 260 12.71 -5.03 -12.05
N THR A 261 13.12 -3.80 -11.76
CA THR A 261 12.43 -2.94 -10.79
C THR A 261 12.23 -1.54 -11.36
N MET A 262 10.96 -1.15 -11.56
CA MET A 262 10.58 0.20 -11.95
C MET A 262 10.18 1.04 -10.76
N PHE A 263 10.61 2.30 -10.74
CA PHE A 263 10.19 3.30 -9.75
C PHE A 263 9.35 4.39 -10.44
N LEU A 264 8.15 4.64 -9.94
CA LEU A 264 7.31 5.77 -10.30
C LEU A 264 7.27 6.75 -9.12
N TRP A 265 8.11 7.78 -9.17
CA TRP A 265 8.42 8.66 -8.05
C TRP A 265 7.82 10.04 -8.24
N GLY A 266 6.94 10.49 -7.34
CA GLY A 266 6.38 11.83 -7.39
C GLY A 266 7.44 12.91 -7.07
N THR A 267 7.49 13.99 -7.87
CA THR A 267 8.47 15.07 -7.63
C THR A 267 8.19 15.87 -6.35
N ASN A 268 6.97 15.80 -5.82
CA ASN A 268 6.54 16.45 -4.59
C ASN A 268 6.37 15.45 -3.43
N ASP A 269 6.89 14.21 -3.56
CA ASP A 269 6.77 13.20 -2.51
C ASP A 269 7.53 13.64 -1.24
N PRO A 270 6.85 13.82 -0.09
CA PRO A 270 7.47 14.33 1.13
C PRO A 270 8.38 13.33 1.85
N PHE A 271 8.43 12.06 1.41
CA PHE A 271 9.28 11.03 2.00
C PHE A 271 10.70 11.02 1.44
N GLY A 272 10.92 11.56 0.24
CA GLY A 272 12.24 11.63 -0.37
C GLY A 272 12.25 12.38 -1.70
N SER A 273 13.31 13.13 -1.96
CA SER A 273 13.50 13.85 -3.22
C SER A 273 13.74 12.91 -4.40
N VAL A 274 13.57 13.41 -5.62
CA VAL A 274 13.90 12.67 -6.86
C VAL A 274 15.38 12.26 -6.88
N GLU A 275 16.27 13.10 -6.36
CA GLU A 275 17.70 12.76 -6.24
C GLU A 275 17.92 11.57 -5.29
N THR A 276 17.23 11.56 -4.14
CA THR A 276 17.23 10.42 -3.21
C THR A 276 16.70 9.16 -3.89
N GLY A 277 15.61 9.29 -4.65
CA GLY A 277 15.02 8.19 -5.42
C GLY A 277 15.98 7.60 -6.44
N GLY A 278 16.69 8.46 -7.20
CA GLY A 278 17.70 8.01 -8.16
C GLY A 278 18.87 7.27 -7.50
N LYS A 279 19.35 7.74 -6.34
CA LYS A 279 20.39 7.04 -5.56
C LYS A 279 19.89 5.67 -5.05
N ILE A 280 18.64 5.59 -4.57
CA ILE A 280 18.05 4.31 -4.14
C ILE A 280 17.91 3.36 -5.34
N ALA A 281 17.40 3.84 -6.47
CA ALA A 281 17.26 3.03 -7.67
C ALA A 281 18.61 2.45 -8.12
N SER A 282 19.71 3.21 -8.04
CA SER A 282 21.04 2.73 -8.39
C SER A 282 21.57 1.60 -7.52
N CYS A 283 20.96 1.33 -6.37
CA CYS A 283 21.29 0.17 -5.52
C CYS A 283 20.65 -1.14 -6.03
N PHE A 284 19.69 -1.09 -6.95
CA PHE A 284 19.06 -2.27 -7.53
C PHE A 284 19.86 -2.76 -8.78
N GLN A 285 19.77 -4.07 -9.05
CA GLN A 285 20.53 -4.64 -10.17
C GLN A 285 19.97 -4.24 -11.55
N GLN A 286 18.65 -4.11 -11.68
CA GLN A 286 17.97 -3.80 -12.95
C GLN A 286 16.91 -2.70 -12.73
N PRO A 287 17.35 -1.45 -12.43
CA PRO A 287 16.43 -0.37 -12.12
C PRO A 287 15.93 0.36 -13.38
N GLU A 288 14.66 0.78 -13.36
CA GLU A 288 14.11 1.80 -14.25
C GLU A 288 13.46 2.89 -13.39
N PHE A 289 13.83 4.16 -13.58
CA PHE A 289 13.38 5.25 -12.71
C PHE A 289 12.67 6.34 -13.49
N HIS A 290 11.43 6.65 -13.08
CA HIS A 290 10.62 7.72 -13.66
C HIS A 290 10.18 8.71 -12.59
N ALA A 291 10.57 9.97 -12.75
CA ALA A 291 10.02 11.07 -11.99
C ALA A 291 8.68 11.52 -12.60
N ILE A 292 7.63 11.46 -11.80
CA ILE A 292 6.27 11.91 -12.19
C ILE A 292 6.13 13.36 -11.74
N GLN A 293 6.10 14.27 -12.69
CA GLN A 293 6.09 15.71 -12.45
C GLN A 293 4.82 16.16 -11.73
N ASN A 294 4.98 17.07 -10.76
CA ASN A 294 3.90 17.65 -9.95
C ASN A 294 3.07 16.62 -9.16
N ALA A 295 3.57 15.42 -8.99
CA ALA A 295 2.90 14.35 -8.29
C ALA A 295 3.40 14.19 -6.85
N GLY A 296 2.47 13.85 -5.95
CA GLY A 296 2.76 13.52 -4.57
C GLY A 296 3.15 12.05 -4.35
N HIS A 297 2.97 11.58 -3.11
CA HIS A 297 3.31 10.22 -2.67
C HIS A 297 2.47 9.11 -3.34
N LEU A 298 1.32 9.44 -3.90
CA LEU A 298 0.45 8.55 -4.67
C LEU A 298 0.42 9.04 -6.14
N PRO A 299 1.51 8.87 -6.92
CA PRO A 299 1.67 9.55 -8.21
C PRO A 299 0.58 9.22 -9.23
N TRP A 300 -0.10 8.09 -9.11
CA TRP A 300 -1.24 7.72 -9.95
C TRP A 300 -2.53 8.52 -9.66
N LEU A 301 -2.62 9.25 -8.54
CA LEU A 301 -3.74 10.17 -8.30
C LEU A 301 -3.56 11.48 -9.10
N ASP A 302 -2.31 11.88 -9.35
CA ASP A 302 -1.98 13.06 -10.16
C ASP A 302 -1.91 12.74 -11.66
N SER A 303 -1.45 11.54 -12.02
CA SER A 303 -1.23 11.13 -13.42
C SER A 303 -1.55 9.65 -13.63
N PRO A 304 -2.84 9.23 -13.53
CA PRO A 304 -3.23 7.82 -13.57
C PRO A 304 -2.88 7.15 -14.90
N GLU A 305 -3.14 7.80 -16.03
CA GLU A 305 -2.87 7.25 -17.37
C GLU A 305 -1.36 7.04 -17.59
N LYS A 306 -0.54 8.01 -17.19
CA LYS A 306 0.92 7.92 -17.32
C LYS A 306 1.47 6.80 -16.45
N CYS A 307 1.05 6.73 -15.19
CA CYS A 307 1.49 5.66 -14.27
C CYS A 307 1.05 4.29 -14.76
N GLY A 308 -0.20 4.16 -15.20
CA GLY A 308 -0.74 2.91 -15.75
C GLY A 308 0.00 2.47 -17.02
N SER A 309 0.21 3.38 -17.98
CA SER A 309 0.92 3.08 -19.23
C SER A 309 2.37 2.64 -18.99
N LEU A 310 3.09 3.33 -18.11
CA LEU A 310 4.47 2.95 -17.76
C LEU A 310 4.50 1.58 -17.09
N ALA A 311 3.64 1.35 -16.09
CA ALA A 311 3.57 0.07 -15.39
C ALA A 311 3.23 -1.08 -16.35
N MET A 312 2.23 -0.91 -17.23
CA MET A 312 1.85 -1.93 -18.20
C MET A 312 2.98 -2.26 -19.18
N LYS A 313 3.60 -1.22 -19.79
CA LYS A 313 4.71 -1.40 -20.70
C LYS A 313 5.87 -2.17 -20.04
N PHE A 314 6.18 -1.85 -18.79
CA PHE A 314 7.26 -2.49 -18.05
C PHE A 314 6.97 -3.97 -17.76
N ILE A 315 5.80 -4.28 -17.20
CA ILE A 315 5.46 -5.68 -16.85
C ILE A 315 5.19 -6.56 -18.08
N GLU A 316 5.00 -5.99 -19.28
CA GLU A 316 4.89 -6.75 -20.54
C GLU A 316 6.26 -7.20 -21.06
N GLN A 317 7.34 -6.54 -20.62
CA GLN A 317 8.71 -6.86 -21.01
C GLN A 317 9.37 -7.88 -20.07
N CYS A 318 8.76 -8.13 -18.91
CA CYS A 318 9.24 -9.05 -17.88
C CYS A 318 8.39 -10.34 -17.87
#